data_c75e666cb38d0695a9aa14025888732c
#
_entry.id   c75e666cb38d0695a9aa14025888732c
#
_cell.length_a   1.000
_cell.length_b   1.000
_cell.length_c   1.000
_cell.angle_alpha   90.00
_cell.angle_beta   90.00
_cell.angle_gamma   90.00
#
_symmetry.space_group_name_H-M   'P 1'
#
loop_
_entity.id
_entity.type
_entity.pdbx_description
1 polymer ?
#
loop_
_entity_poly.entity_id
_entity_poly.type
_entity_poly.pdbx_seq_one_letter_code
_entity_poly.pdbx_strand_id
1 'polypeptide(L)'
;MANLSAYPTNTPKNSDLLVGTKTARPDTEEKPITSNFSISDVSRLINKGYKSFSAVITQTGSDAPTMVVLDNDLGFTPEVSLDGTGRSLLQVQSPNLLYDTNKTQILVTPQVTWDQPATQTLRTIFAAPKTAQVIGFWSFDINNAVSNDFKFFVEIKTFE
;
A
#
# COMPACT_ATOMS: atom_id res chain seq x y z
N MET A 1 -30.87 7.76 -31.33
CA MET A 1 -29.73 7.66 -30.35
C MET A 1 -30.34 7.41 -28.97
N ALA A 2 -29.92 6.35 -28.30
CA ALA A 2 -30.37 6.09 -26.94
C ALA A 2 -29.78 7.16 -25.98
N ASN A 3 -30.63 7.75 -25.16
CA ASN A 3 -30.18 8.74 -24.19
C ASN A 3 -29.58 8.04 -22.97
N LEU A 4 -28.27 8.10 -22.84
CA LEU A 4 -27.52 7.48 -21.73
C LEU A 4 -27.95 8.00 -20.34
N SER A 5 -28.56 9.19 -20.27
CA SER A 5 -29.06 9.74 -19.00
C SER A 5 -30.34 9.06 -18.48
N ALA A 6 -30.96 8.18 -19.27
CA ALA A 6 -32.15 7.43 -18.88
C ALA A 6 -31.84 6.14 -18.09
N TYR A 7 -30.57 5.76 -17.97
CA TYR A 7 -30.19 4.57 -17.22
C TYR A 7 -29.89 4.92 -15.77
N PRO A 8 -30.45 4.17 -14.81
CA PRO A 8 -30.13 4.39 -13.39
C PRO A 8 -28.63 4.19 -13.13
N THR A 9 -28.03 5.14 -12.44
CA THR A 9 -26.65 5.03 -11.96
C THR A 9 -26.61 4.14 -10.72
N ASN A 10 -26.28 2.88 -10.88
CA ASN A 10 -26.04 1.95 -9.78
C ASN A 10 -24.54 1.80 -9.52
N THR A 11 -24.18 1.58 -8.25
CA THR A 11 -22.80 1.20 -7.91
C THR A 11 -22.48 -0.16 -8.54
N PRO A 12 -21.48 -0.28 -9.41
CA PRO A 12 -21.12 -1.54 -10.04
C PRO A 12 -20.73 -2.60 -9.00
N LYS A 13 -21.13 -3.83 -9.26
CA LYS A 13 -20.71 -5.02 -8.48
C LYS A 13 -19.79 -5.89 -9.33
N ASN A 14 -18.96 -6.69 -8.67
CA ASN A 14 -18.03 -7.59 -9.37
C ASN A 14 -18.72 -8.60 -10.30
N SER A 15 -20.01 -8.89 -10.06
CA SER A 15 -20.83 -9.76 -10.90
C SER A 15 -21.47 -9.04 -12.10
N ASP A 16 -21.42 -7.71 -12.16
CA ASP A 16 -22.02 -6.96 -13.24
C ASP A 16 -21.21 -7.19 -14.54
N LEU A 17 -21.91 -7.13 -15.67
CA LEU A 17 -21.34 -7.37 -16.96
C LEU A 17 -21.13 -6.06 -17.72
N LEU A 18 -19.95 -5.91 -18.30
CA LEU A 18 -19.62 -4.86 -19.26
C LEU A 18 -19.71 -5.42 -20.66
N VAL A 19 -20.29 -4.65 -21.58
CA VAL A 19 -20.30 -4.99 -22.99
C VAL A 19 -19.13 -4.33 -23.67
N GLY A 20 -18.30 -5.12 -24.33
CA GLY A 20 -17.15 -4.64 -25.06
C GLY A 20 -16.92 -5.43 -26.34
N THR A 21 -16.05 -4.93 -27.20
CA THR A 21 -15.67 -5.61 -28.43
C THR A 21 -14.29 -6.24 -28.23
N LYS A 22 -14.21 -7.57 -28.37
CA LYS A 22 -12.95 -8.27 -28.46
C LYS A 22 -12.36 -8.03 -29.86
N THR A 23 -11.23 -7.34 -29.92
CA THR A 23 -10.53 -7.13 -31.19
C THR A 23 -9.94 -8.45 -31.70
N ALA A 24 -10.00 -8.66 -33.02
CA ALA A 24 -9.30 -9.77 -33.64
C ALA A 24 -7.78 -9.68 -33.39
N ARG A 25 -7.12 -10.83 -33.24
CA ARG A 25 -5.66 -10.86 -33.24
C ARG A 25 -5.15 -10.57 -34.64
N PRO A 26 -4.08 -9.77 -34.81
CA PRO A 26 -3.57 -9.38 -36.16
C PRO A 26 -3.15 -10.57 -37.05
N ASP A 27 -2.89 -11.71 -36.42
CA ASP A 27 -2.37 -12.94 -37.04
C ASP A 27 -3.43 -14.03 -37.22
N THR A 28 -4.70 -13.75 -36.96
CA THR A 28 -5.80 -14.68 -37.09
C THR A 28 -6.94 -14.08 -37.93
N GLU A 29 -7.65 -14.90 -38.69
CA GLU A 29 -8.86 -14.48 -39.43
C GLU A 29 -10.09 -14.25 -38.52
N GLU A 30 -9.91 -14.18 -37.22
CA GLU A 30 -10.98 -13.96 -36.28
C GLU A 30 -11.58 -12.56 -36.42
N LYS A 31 -12.87 -12.49 -36.67
CA LYS A 31 -13.61 -11.22 -36.73
C LYS A 31 -13.81 -10.64 -35.30
N PRO A 32 -13.86 -9.31 -35.17
CA PRO A 32 -14.24 -8.69 -33.93
C PRO A 32 -15.59 -9.21 -33.40
N ILE A 33 -15.66 -9.63 -32.16
CA ILE A 33 -16.89 -10.16 -31.55
C ILE A 33 -17.26 -9.24 -30.37
N THR A 34 -18.55 -8.89 -30.28
CA THR A 34 -19.09 -8.24 -29.10
C THR A 34 -19.22 -9.30 -28.01
N SER A 35 -18.63 -9.06 -26.87
CA SER A 35 -18.62 -9.98 -25.72
C SER A 35 -18.99 -9.24 -24.44
N ASN A 36 -19.57 -9.99 -23.50
CA ASN A 36 -19.76 -9.52 -22.14
C ASN A 36 -18.53 -9.86 -21.31
N PHE A 37 -18.07 -8.90 -20.54
CA PHE A 37 -16.96 -9.06 -19.58
C PHE A 37 -17.49 -8.77 -18.17
N SER A 38 -17.16 -9.61 -17.20
CA SER A 38 -17.44 -9.26 -15.82
C SER A 38 -16.53 -8.13 -15.35
N ILE A 39 -16.99 -7.33 -14.39
CA ILE A 39 -16.13 -6.31 -13.77
C ILE A 39 -14.91 -6.95 -13.13
N SER A 40 -15.03 -8.16 -12.59
CA SER A 40 -13.89 -8.91 -12.07
C SER A 40 -12.84 -9.24 -13.12
N ASP A 41 -13.24 -9.58 -14.35
CA ASP A 41 -12.28 -9.85 -15.45
C ASP A 41 -11.55 -8.57 -15.87
N VAL A 42 -12.25 -7.44 -15.94
CA VAL A 42 -11.64 -6.14 -16.24
C VAL A 42 -10.70 -5.71 -15.12
N SER A 43 -11.09 -5.88 -13.85
CA SER A 43 -10.22 -5.62 -12.70
C SER A 43 -8.93 -6.43 -12.75
N ARG A 44 -8.99 -7.70 -13.15
CA ARG A 44 -7.80 -8.54 -13.30
C ARG A 44 -6.85 -8.05 -14.40
N LEU A 45 -7.38 -7.48 -15.50
CA LEU A 45 -6.58 -6.88 -16.57
C LEU A 45 -5.93 -5.55 -16.14
N ILE A 46 -6.59 -4.81 -15.24
CA ILE A 46 -6.08 -3.55 -14.67
C ILE A 46 -5.19 -3.83 -13.45
N ASN A 47 -5.09 -5.09 -13.02
CA ASN A 47 -4.33 -5.47 -11.85
C ASN A 47 -2.89 -4.94 -11.96
N LYS A 48 -2.50 -4.15 -10.95
CA LYS A 48 -1.21 -3.47 -10.89
C LYS A 48 0.00 -4.44 -10.87
N GLY A 49 -0.24 -5.76 -10.83
CA GLY A 49 0.81 -6.76 -10.67
C GLY A 49 1.46 -6.75 -9.27
N TYR A 50 0.88 -6.01 -8.33
CA TYR A 50 1.30 -5.98 -6.93
C TYR A 50 0.12 -5.69 -6.02
N LYS A 51 0.21 -6.14 -4.78
CA LYS A 51 -0.63 -5.72 -3.66
C LYS A 51 0.05 -4.60 -2.92
N SER A 52 -0.72 -3.66 -2.38
CA SER A 52 -0.19 -2.51 -1.66
C SER A 52 -0.76 -2.38 -0.25
N PHE A 53 0.07 -1.83 0.62
CA PHE A 53 -0.33 -1.35 1.92
C PHE A 53 0.30 0.03 2.12
N SER A 54 -0.49 1.01 2.55
CA SER A 54 0.04 2.31 2.91
C SER A 54 -0.55 2.82 4.22
N ALA A 55 0.29 3.44 5.02
CA ALA A 55 -0.10 3.97 6.32
C ALA A 55 0.77 5.16 6.74
N VAL A 56 0.23 5.95 7.66
CA VAL A 56 1.01 6.93 8.43
C VAL A 56 1.25 6.35 9.82
N ILE A 57 2.52 6.27 10.20
CA ILE A 57 2.95 5.82 11.52
C ILE A 57 3.49 7.02 12.30
N THR A 58 3.05 7.17 13.54
CA THR A 58 3.50 8.20 14.46
C THR A 58 3.99 7.56 15.75
N GLN A 59 5.18 7.94 16.18
CA GLN A 59 5.76 7.56 17.45
C GLN A 59 6.19 8.80 18.23
N THR A 60 5.93 8.82 19.55
CA THR A 60 6.33 9.88 20.47
C THR A 60 7.03 9.25 21.67
N GLY A 61 8.33 9.50 21.78
CA GLY A 61 9.14 8.94 22.85
C GLY A 61 9.06 7.43 22.97
N SER A 62 8.75 6.96 24.16
CA SER A 62 8.57 5.53 24.49
C SER A 62 7.13 5.05 24.42
N ASP A 63 6.20 5.91 24.01
CA ASP A 63 4.79 5.53 23.89
C ASP A 63 4.59 4.53 22.73
N ALA A 64 3.54 3.75 22.84
CA ALA A 64 3.17 2.83 21.76
C ALA A 64 2.91 3.62 20.46
N PRO A 65 3.50 3.23 19.33
CA PRO A 65 3.26 3.90 18.08
C PRO A 65 1.81 3.76 17.65
N THR A 66 1.32 4.77 16.95
CA THR A 66 -0.01 4.77 16.33
C THR A 66 0.09 4.67 14.83
N MET A 67 -0.92 4.07 14.20
CA MET A 67 -0.97 3.87 12.76
C MET A 67 -2.33 4.28 12.22
N VAL A 68 -2.32 5.07 11.15
CA VAL A 68 -3.50 5.38 10.34
C VAL A 68 -3.31 4.72 8.99
N VAL A 69 -4.11 3.70 8.71
CA VAL A 69 -4.10 2.99 7.41
C VAL A 69 -4.79 3.87 6.38
N LEU A 70 -4.12 4.08 5.24
CA LEU A 70 -4.63 4.87 4.11
C LEU A 70 -5.13 3.97 2.98
N ASP A 71 -4.44 2.86 2.72
CA ASP A 71 -4.80 1.86 1.73
C ASP A 71 -4.29 0.48 2.16
N ASN A 72 -5.08 -0.57 1.88
CA ASN A 72 -4.69 -1.93 2.23
C ASN A 72 -5.39 -2.96 1.34
N ASP A 73 -4.67 -3.51 0.39
CA ASP A 73 -5.13 -4.62 -0.45
C ASP A 73 -4.35 -5.94 -0.23
N LEU A 74 -3.55 -6.02 0.85
CA LEU A 74 -2.79 -7.23 1.19
C LEU A 74 -3.67 -8.43 1.56
N GLY A 75 -4.93 -8.19 1.95
CA GLY A 75 -5.84 -9.23 2.45
C GLY A 75 -5.70 -9.54 3.94
N PHE A 76 -4.84 -8.83 4.65
CA PHE A 76 -4.65 -8.85 6.11
C PHE A 76 -4.24 -7.47 6.59
N THR A 77 -4.45 -7.16 7.86
CA THR A 77 -4.08 -5.85 8.43
C THR A 77 -2.82 -6.00 9.27
N PRO A 78 -1.74 -5.28 8.91
CA PRO A 78 -0.56 -5.18 9.77
C PRO A 78 -0.86 -4.44 11.07
N GLU A 79 -0.12 -4.77 12.11
CA GLU A 79 -0.16 -4.11 13.41
C GLU A 79 1.15 -3.37 13.67
N VAL A 80 1.09 -2.28 14.43
CA VAL A 80 2.27 -1.53 14.83
C VAL A 80 2.53 -1.72 16.32
N SER A 81 3.80 -1.89 16.68
CA SER A 81 4.25 -2.07 18.08
C SER A 81 5.63 -1.47 18.28
N LEU A 82 6.10 -1.45 19.53
CA LEU A 82 7.51 -1.17 19.85
C LEU A 82 8.29 -2.48 20.03
N ASP A 83 9.56 -2.45 19.66
CA ASP A 83 10.50 -3.47 20.13
C ASP A 83 11.05 -3.08 21.52
N GLY A 84 11.78 -4.01 22.16
CA GLY A 84 12.39 -3.76 23.48
C GLY A 84 13.48 -2.66 23.50
N THR A 85 13.81 -2.07 22.32
CA THR A 85 14.78 -0.97 22.17
C THR A 85 14.12 0.36 21.81
N GLY A 86 12.79 0.41 21.80
CA GLY A 86 12.01 1.63 21.47
C GLY A 86 11.85 1.91 19.98
N ARG A 87 12.09 0.93 19.10
CA ARG A 87 11.89 1.06 17.65
C ARG A 87 10.48 0.65 17.28
N SER A 88 9.86 1.35 16.33
CA SER A 88 8.57 0.92 15.77
C SER A 88 8.74 -0.33 14.92
N LEU A 89 7.84 -1.27 15.10
CA LEU A 89 7.72 -2.48 14.30
C LEU A 89 6.36 -2.49 13.60
N LEU A 90 6.35 -2.81 12.31
CA LEU A 90 5.15 -3.20 11.59
C LEU A 90 5.19 -4.72 11.44
N GLN A 91 4.15 -5.39 11.88
CA GLN A 91 4.14 -6.85 11.98
C GLN A 91 2.82 -7.46 11.55
N VAL A 92 2.87 -8.71 11.13
CA VAL A 92 1.71 -9.54 10.82
C VAL A 92 1.87 -10.91 11.45
N GLN A 93 0.74 -11.56 11.68
CA GLN A 93 0.73 -12.94 12.17
C GLN A 93 0.98 -13.92 11.02
N SER A 94 1.73 -15.00 11.31
CA SER A 94 1.88 -16.13 10.39
C SER A 94 0.50 -16.72 10.03
N PRO A 95 0.26 -17.13 8.77
CA PRO A 95 1.22 -17.31 7.67
C PRO A 95 1.44 -16.09 6.78
N ASN A 96 0.88 -14.92 7.12
CA ASN A 96 0.99 -13.71 6.32
C ASN A 96 2.44 -13.21 6.25
N LEU A 97 2.81 -12.61 5.13
CA LEU A 97 4.14 -12.08 4.89
C LEU A 97 4.05 -10.59 4.54
N LEU A 98 4.84 -9.76 5.21
CA LEU A 98 5.05 -8.35 4.86
C LEU A 98 6.22 -8.16 3.92
N TYR A 99 7.19 -9.07 3.93
CA TYR A 99 8.42 -8.92 3.21
C TYR A 99 8.89 -10.23 2.58
N ASP A 100 9.17 -10.14 1.29
CA ASP A 100 9.92 -11.13 0.50
C ASP A 100 11.05 -10.39 -0.22
N THR A 101 12.27 -10.87 -0.11
CA THR A 101 13.48 -10.21 -0.64
C THR A 101 13.39 -9.89 -2.14
N ASN A 102 12.70 -10.73 -2.90
CA ASN A 102 12.62 -10.60 -4.36
C ASN A 102 11.34 -9.91 -4.84
N LYS A 103 10.36 -9.77 -3.96
CA LYS A 103 8.99 -9.36 -4.33
C LYS A 103 8.48 -8.14 -3.58
N THR A 104 9.20 -7.64 -2.57
CA THR A 104 8.67 -6.55 -1.75
C THR A 104 9.52 -5.30 -1.87
N GLN A 105 8.86 -4.19 -2.18
CA GLN A 105 9.43 -2.85 -2.10
C GLN A 105 8.86 -2.12 -0.89
N ILE A 106 9.72 -1.49 -0.11
CA ILE A 106 9.33 -0.64 1.03
C ILE A 106 9.76 0.77 0.71
N LEU A 107 8.82 1.70 0.72
CA LEU A 107 9.05 3.13 0.61
C LEU A 107 8.70 3.81 1.92
N VAL A 108 9.60 4.62 2.45
CA VAL A 108 9.38 5.40 3.67
C VAL A 108 9.63 6.86 3.38
N THR A 109 8.67 7.71 3.72
CA THR A 109 8.76 9.15 3.55
C THR A 109 8.54 9.83 4.89
N PRO A 110 9.55 10.51 5.46
CA PRO A 110 9.39 11.32 6.66
C PRO A 110 8.31 12.38 6.47
N GLN A 111 7.46 12.59 7.46
CA GLN A 111 6.50 13.68 7.49
C GLN A 111 6.96 14.73 8.49
N VAL A 112 7.09 15.96 8.02
CA VAL A 112 7.43 17.12 8.83
C VAL A 112 6.18 17.99 8.96
N THR A 113 5.81 18.39 10.17
CA THR A 113 4.71 19.33 10.36
C THR A 113 5.22 20.76 10.18
N TRP A 114 4.51 21.57 9.36
CA TRP A 114 4.89 22.96 9.06
C TRP A 114 4.90 23.87 10.30
N ASP A 115 4.14 23.53 11.33
CA ASP A 115 3.92 24.36 12.51
C ASP A 115 5.05 24.33 13.55
N GLN A 116 6.13 23.63 13.31
CA GLN A 116 7.27 23.58 14.22
C GLN A 116 8.38 24.51 13.70
N PRO A 117 8.69 25.60 14.40
CA PRO A 117 9.76 26.49 13.99
C PRO A 117 11.14 25.84 14.18
N ALA A 118 12.08 26.22 13.35
CA ALA A 118 13.56 26.18 13.43
C ALA A 118 14.32 25.10 14.24
N THR A 119 13.66 24.33 15.08
CA THR A 119 14.26 23.24 15.89
C THR A 119 13.99 21.84 15.32
N GLN A 120 13.35 21.75 14.14
CA GLN A 120 13.16 20.45 13.51
C GLN A 120 14.50 19.95 12.99
N THR A 121 15.04 19.02 13.71
CA THR A 121 16.19 18.26 13.28
C THR A 121 15.80 17.47 12.05
N LEU A 122 16.51 17.67 10.94
CA LEU A 122 16.32 16.85 9.73
C LEU A 122 16.52 15.38 10.14
N ARG A 123 15.51 14.55 9.94
CA ARG A 123 15.55 13.14 10.34
C ARG A 123 15.53 12.25 9.11
N THR A 124 16.36 11.25 9.13
CA THR A 124 16.32 10.16 8.16
C THR A 124 15.65 8.96 8.81
N ILE A 125 14.66 8.39 8.13
CA ILE A 125 13.97 7.19 8.59
C ILE A 125 14.42 6.00 7.74
N PHE A 126 14.81 4.95 8.41
CA PHE A 126 15.19 3.69 7.78
C PHE A 126 14.13 2.64 8.07
N ALA A 127 13.89 1.80 7.06
CA ALA A 127 13.11 0.59 7.20
C ALA A 127 13.98 -0.61 6.84
N ALA A 128 13.93 -1.64 7.65
CA ALA A 128 14.54 -2.92 7.30
C ALA A 128 13.68 -4.09 7.76
N PRO A 129 13.60 -5.13 6.95
CA PRO A 129 12.94 -6.36 7.36
C PRO A 129 13.73 -7.01 8.49
N LYS A 130 13.04 -7.33 9.58
CA LYS A 130 13.59 -8.10 10.69
C LYS A 130 13.33 -9.60 10.48
N THR A 131 12.16 -9.90 9.96
CA THR A 131 11.73 -11.23 9.48
C THR A 131 10.78 -11.03 8.29
N ALA A 132 10.32 -12.11 7.67
CA ALA A 132 9.31 -12.04 6.63
C ALA A 132 7.97 -11.44 7.12
N GLN A 133 7.68 -11.49 8.42
CA GLN A 133 6.49 -10.95 9.05
C GLN A 133 6.69 -9.58 9.70
N VAL A 134 7.94 -9.11 9.86
CA VAL A 134 8.24 -7.93 10.68
C VAL A 134 9.19 -6.99 9.95
N ILE A 135 8.78 -5.75 9.81
CA ILE A 135 9.61 -4.64 9.32
C ILE A 135 9.86 -3.69 10.49
N GLY A 136 11.13 -3.40 10.77
CA GLY A 136 11.54 -2.44 11.79
C GLY A 136 11.78 -1.06 11.17
N PHE A 137 11.44 -0.01 11.93
CA PHE A 137 11.67 1.39 11.57
C PHE A 137 12.46 2.07 12.67
N TRP A 138 13.41 2.90 12.28
CA TRP A 138 14.15 3.76 13.21
C TRP A 138 14.54 5.06 12.52
N SER A 139 14.66 6.12 13.31
CA SER A 139 15.07 7.40 12.81
C SER A 139 16.39 7.85 13.44
N PHE A 140 17.16 8.59 12.66
CA PHE A 140 18.37 9.26 13.11
C PHE A 140 18.23 10.76 12.82
N ASP A 141 18.73 11.57 13.75
CA ASP A 141 18.92 12.98 13.50
C ASP A 141 20.21 13.24 12.71
N ILE A 142 20.48 14.51 12.41
CA ILE A 142 21.69 14.90 11.64
C ILE A 142 23.00 14.55 12.38
N ASN A 143 22.95 14.31 13.68
CA ASN A 143 24.11 13.92 14.51
C ASN A 143 24.21 12.41 14.68
N ASN A 144 23.42 11.63 13.93
CA ASN A 144 23.28 10.18 14.04
C ASN A 144 22.77 9.71 15.43
N ALA A 145 22.12 10.58 16.18
CA ALA A 145 21.43 10.19 17.42
C ALA A 145 20.09 9.53 17.07
N VAL A 146 19.83 8.38 17.69
CA VAL A 146 18.53 7.69 17.54
C VAL A 146 17.44 8.57 18.16
N SER A 147 16.40 8.81 17.40
CA SER A 147 15.23 9.54 17.87
C SER A 147 14.00 8.66 17.84
N ASN A 148 13.23 8.72 18.92
CA ASN A 148 11.99 8.00 19.07
C ASN A 148 10.75 8.88 18.78
N ASP A 149 10.96 10.17 18.39
CA ASP A 149 9.89 11.07 17.97
C ASP A 149 9.92 11.19 16.47
N PHE A 150 8.99 10.53 15.79
CA PHE A 150 8.92 10.61 14.35
C PHE A 150 7.50 10.32 13.83
N LYS A 151 7.22 10.93 12.69
CA LYS A 151 6.04 10.65 11.89
C LYS A 151 6.47 10.38 10.46
N PHE A 152 5.97 9.33 9.86
CA PHE A 152 6.32 8.97 8.50
C PHE A 152 5.17 8.27 7.78
N PHE A 153 5.18 8.41 6.47
CA PHE A 153 4.38 7.60 5.57
C PHE A 153 5.19 6.35 5.20
N VAL A 154 4.54 5.21 5.20
CA VAL A 154 5.08 3.94 4.68
C VAL A 154 4.20 3.42 3.56
N GLU A 155 4.81 2.95 2.49
CA GLU A 155 4.16 2.18 1.44
C GLU A 155 4.93 0.87 1.24
N ILE A 156 4.22 -0.24 1.23
CA ILE A 156 4.74 -1.58 0.96
C ILE A 156 4.04 -2.09 -0.29
N LYS A 157 4.81 -2.52 -1.29
CA LYS A 157 4.32 -3.16 -2.50
C LYS A 157 4.85 -4.58 -2.57
N THR A 158 3.96 -5.56 -2.67
CA THR A 158 4.32 -6.96 -2.85
C THR A 158 3.92 -7.40 -4.24
N PHE A 159 4.91 -7.66 -5.09
CA PHE A 159 4.73 -8.09 -6.48
C PHE A 159 4.38 -9.58 -6.53
N GLU A 160 3.49 -9.96 -7.45
CA GLU A 160 3.05 -11.34 -7.66
C GLU A 160 4.04 -12.17 -8.49
#